data_5c9ae18e075fd37544000329366ae387
#
_entry.id   5c9ae18e075fd37544000329366ae387
#
_cell.length_a   1.000
_cell.length_b   1.000
_cell.length_c   1.000
_cell.angle_alpha   90.00
_cell.angle_beta   90.00
_cell.angle_gamma   90.00
#
_symmetry.space_group_name_H-M   'P 1'
#
loop_
_entity.id
_entity.type
_entity.pdbx_description
1 polymer ?
#
loop_
_entity_poly.entity_id
_entity_poly.type
_entity_poly.pdbx_seq_one_letter_code
_entity_poly.pdbx_strand_id
1 'polypeptide(L)'
;MNLSPIRRAGATQFEASTYADWSAKAQAHDVRSGKAKWRETDASDIYDYKSIARRVATLRAYRAAGDDKALLYALNEGIHGNMDGMGNERLYQEAQFGTKKLIEAYVAEIASALEHLASKKVRSIKPEEKRDFFNRARHCYGQSALMLSGGANMGMFHFGV
;
A
#
# COMPACT_ATOMS: atom_id res chain seq x y z
N MET A 1 33.89 0.69 -5.94
CA MET A 1 32.92 -0.40 -6.09
C MET A 1 31.61 0.24 -6.50
N ASN A 2 31.24 0.13 -7.77
CA ASN A 2 30.10 0.84 -8.35
C ASN A 2 28.83 0.03 -8.02
N LEU A 3 28.06 0.44 -7.02
CA LEU A 3 26.77 -0.15 -6.71
C LEU A 3 25.78 0.29 -7.79
N SER A 4 25.74 -0.48 -8.86
CA SER A 4 24.67 -0.30 -9.86
C SER A 4 23.33 -0.48 -9.16
N PRO A 5 22.38 0.47 -9.29
CA PRO A 5 21.04 0.29 -8.75
C PRO A 5 20.44 -0.98 -9.34
N ILE A 6 19.76 -1.75 -8.50
CA ILE A 6 19.03 -2.96 -8.92
C ILE A 6 18.03 -2.50 -10.01
N ARG A 7 18.40 -2.77 -11.27
CA ARG A 7 17.53 -2.45 -12.41
C ARG A 7 16.35 -3.41 -12.37
N ARG A 8 15.14 -2.91 -12.16
CA ARG A 8 13.93 -3.64 -12.50
C ARG A 8 13.99 -3.92 -14.01
N ALA A 9 13.93 -5.17 -14.40
CA ALA A 9 13.85 -5.52 -15.82
C ALA A 9 12.65 -4.80 -16.44
N GLY A 10 12.89 -3.97 -17.48
CA GLY A 10 11.86 -3.19 -18.15
C GLY A 10 11.52 -1.81 -17.55
N ALA A 11 12.15 -1.40 -16.45
CA ALA A 11 11.91 -0.06 -15.91
C ALA A 11 12.60 1.01 -16.78
N THR A 12 11.82 1.95 -17.27
CA THR A 12 12.34 3.14 -17.96
C THR A 12 12.99 4.05 -16.92
N GLN A 13 14.28 4.35 -17.11
CA GLN A 13 15.00 5.28 -16.26
C GLN A 13 14.67 6.71 -16.68
N PHE A 14 14.04 7.49 -15.81
CA PHE A 14 13.82 8.92 -16.00
C PHE A 14 14.92 9.71 -15.29
N GLU A 15 15.54 10.64 -16.02
CA GLU A 15 16.35 11.66 -15.36
C GLU A 15 15.42 12.62 -14.63
N ALA A 16 15.48 12.62 -13.31
CA ALA A 16 14.64 13.41 -12.45
C ALA A 16 15.42 13.89 -11.24
N SER A 17 15.27 15.16 -10.88
CA SER A 17 15.91 15.78 -9.72
C SER A 17 15.08 15.70 -8.44
N THR A 18 13.76 15.48 -8.60
CA THR A 18 12.81 15.38 -7.49
C THR A 18 11.83 14.24 -7.71
N TYR A 19 11.19 13.78 -6.63
CA TYR A 19 10.10 12.80 -6.73
C TYR A 19 8.92 13.31 -7.57
N ALA A 20 8.58 14.59 -7.45
CA ALA A 20 7.50 15.21 -8.23
C ALA A 20 7.79 15.17 -9.74
N ASP A 21 9.02 15.52 -10.16
CA ASP A 21 9.45 15.44 -11.55
C ASP A 21 9.45 13.99 -12.06
N TRP A 22 9.99 13.07 -11.26
CA TRP A 22 9.99 11.65 -11.61
C TRP A 22 8.55 11.12 -11.77
N SER A 23 7.66 11.41 -10.82
CA SER A 23 6.28 10.91 -10.86
C SER A 23 5.50 11.43 -12.06
N ALA A 24 5.71 12.71 -12.42
CA ALA A 24 5.09 13.30 -13.61
C ALA A 24 5.57 12.62 -14.91
N LYS A 25 6.88 12.36 -15.03
CA LYS A 25 7.46 11.67 -16.19
C LYS A 25 7.00 10.22 -16.28
N ALA A 26 6.93 9.50 -15.15
CA ALA A 26 6.45 8.13 -15.08
C ALA A 26 4.97 8.03 -15.49
N GLN A 27 4.12 8.92 -14.97
CA GLN A 27 2.71 8.98 -15.36
C GLN A 27 2.53 9.32 -16.85
N ALA A 28 3.28 10.29 -17.38
CA ALA A 28 3.25 10.62 -18.80
C ALA A 28 3.69 9.45 -19.69
N HIS A 29 4.68 8.67 -19.24
CA HIS A 29 5.07 7.43 -19.90
C HIS A 29 3.94 6.41 -19.91
N ASP A 30 3.29 6.20 -18.78
CA ASP A 30 2.19 5.23 -18.64
C ASP A 30 0.98 5.59 -19.51
N VAL A 31 0.71 6.89 -19.69
CA VAL A 31 -0.32 7.35 -20.64
C VAL A 31 0.06 6.95 -22.07
N ARG A 32 1.29 7.27 -22.52
CA ARG A 32 1.75 6.98 -23.88
C ARG A 32 1.84 5.49 -24.19
N SER A 33 2.22 4.67 -23.20
CA SER A 33 2.38 3.22 -23.34
C SER A 33 1.08 2.43 -23.11
N GLY A 34 -0.05 3.11 -22.80
CA GLY A 34 -1.33 2.48 -22.51
C GLY A 34 -1.42 1.89 -21.10
N LYS A 35 -0.36 1.98 -20.28
CA LYS A 35 -0.34 1.44 -18.92
C LYS A 35 -1.26 2.20 -17.97
N ALA A 36 -1.53 3.47 -18.22
CA ALA A 36 -2.54 4.22 -17.50
C ALA A 36 -3.92 3.56 -17.63
N LYS A 37 -4.32 3.12 -18.83
CA LYS A 37 -5.58 2.39 -19.05
C LYS A 37 -5.58 1.03 -18.33
N TRP A 38 -4.46 0.32 -18.33
CA TRP A 38 -4.33 -0.93 -17.58
C TRP A 38 -4.56 -0.71 -16.08
N ARG A 39 -4.06 0.38 -15.50
CA ARG A 39 -4.27 0.74 -14.09
C ARG A 39 -5.74 1.00 -13.75
N GLU A 40 -6.49 1.65 -14.66
CA GLU A 40 -7.93 1.95 -14.48
C GLU A 40 -8.82 0.70 -14.63
N THR A 41 -8.34 -0.35 -15.29
CA THR A 41 -9.10 -1.58 -15.50
C THR A 41 -8.94 -2.51 -14.32
N ASP A 42 -10.00 -2.79 -13.57
CA ASP A 42 -9.96 -3.69 -12.40
C ASP A 42 -9.71 -5.14 -12.78
N ALA A 43 -10.30 -5.60 -13.89
CA ALA A 43 -10.22 -6.99 -14.33
C ALA A 43 -8.76 -7.45 -14.50
N SER A 44 -8.45 -8.63 -13.95
CA SER A 44 -7.12 -9.24 -13.97
C SER A 44 -7.24 -10.73 -13.67
N ASP A 45 -6.32 -11.51 -14.20
CA ASP A 45 -6.09 -12.92 -13.90
C ASP A 45 -5.07 -13.13 -12.77
N ILE A 46 -4.45 -12.05 -12.30
CA ILE A 46 -3.36 -12.08 -11.32
C ILE A 46 -3.88 -12.03 -9.88
N TYR A 47 -5.03 -11.36 -9.67
CA TYR A 47 -5.63 -11.21 -8.34
C TYR A 47 -7.15 -11.25 -8.43
N ASP A 48 -7.84 -11.60 -7.34
CA ASP A 48 -9.31 -11.57 -7.27
C ASP A 48 -9.83 -10.13 -7.09
N TYR A 49 -9.90 -9.40 -8.20
CA TYR A 49 -10.41 -8.02 -8.20
C TYR A 49 -11.85 -7.89 -7.69
N LYS A 50 -12.69 -8.93 -7.85
CA LYS A 50 -14.07 -8.89 -7.36
C LYS A 50 -14.11 -8.94 -5.83
N SER A 51 -13.27 -9.77 -5.22
CA SER A 51 -13.13 -9.83 -3.77
C SER A 51 -12.61 -8.50 -3.22
N ILE A 52 -11.57 -7.93 -3.82
CA ILE A 52 -11.02 -6.63 -3.39
C ILE A 52 -12.06 -5.51 -3.54
N ALA A 53 -12.78 -5.43 -4.66
CA ALA A 53 -13.83 -4.42 -4.86
C ALA A 53 -14.93 -4.51 -3.80
N ARG A 54 -15.37 -5.74 -3.48
CA ARG A 54 -16.34 -5.97 -2.42
C ARG A 54 -15.82 -5.53 -1.07
N ARG A 55 -14.56 -5.82 -0.72
CA ARG A 55 -13.93 -5.39 0.53
C ARG A 55 -13.87 -3.87 0.64
N VAL A 56 -13.48 -3.17 -0.41
CA VAL A 56 -13.49 -1.69 -0.46
C VAL A 56 -14.89 -1.14 -0.20
N ALA A 57 -15.90 -1.69 -0.88
CA ALA A 57 -17.29 -1.27 -0.71
C ALA A 57 -17.78 -1.50 0.72
N THR A 58 -17.47 -2.65 1.31
CA THR A 58 -17.85 -3.02 2.68
C THR A 58 -17.21 -2.09 3.71
N LEU A 59 -15.91 -1.84 3.62
CA LEU A 59 -15.22 -0.93 4.55
C LEU A 59 -15.79 0.49 4.47
N ARG A 60 -16.03 0.99 3.26
CA ARG A 60 -16.66 2.31 3.03
C ARG A 60 -18.06 2.40 3.64
N ALA A 61 -18.87 1.36 3.43
CA ALA A 61 -20.23 1.31 3.95
C ALA A 61 -20.24 1.35 5.48
N TYR A 62 -19.44 0.53 6.16
CA TYR A 62 -19.36 0.52 7.62
C TYR A 62 -18.84 1.84 8.17
N ARG A 63 -17.79 2.41 7.56
CA ARG A 63 -17.24 3.70 7.97
C ARG A 63 -18.26 4.83 7.80
N ALA A 64 -18.98 4.86 6.68
CA ALA A 64 -20.03 5.86 6.41
C ALA A 64 -21.23 5.73 7.34
N ALA A 65 -21.60 4.50 7.72
CA ALA A 65 -22.68 4.23 8.68
C ALA A 65 -22.27 4.49 10.14
N GLY A 66 -20.98 4.68 10.44
CA GLY A 66 -20.48 4.76 11.81
C GLY A 66 -20.57 3.44 12.58
N ASP A 67 -20.67 2.31 11.85
CA ASP A 67 -20.64 0.98 12.46
C ASP A 67 -19.20 0.54 12.72
N ASP A 68 -18.63 1.14 13.78
CA ASP A 68 -17.22 0.95 14.15
C ASP A 68 -16.88 -0.50 14.50
N LYS A 69 -17.84 -1.25 15.06
CA LYS A 69 -17.63 -2.67 15.40
C LYS A 69 -17.53 -3.52 14.15
N ALA A 70 -18.49 -3.38 13.22
CA ALA A 70 -18.42 -4.10 11.94
C ALA A 70 -17.18 -3.70 11.14
N LEU A 71 -16.79 -2.43 11.18
CA LEU A 71 -15.56 -1.95 10.55
C LEU A 71 -14.31 -2.61 11.13
N LEU A 72 -14.22 -2.71 12.45
CA LEU A 72 -13.10 -3.38 13.13
C LEU A 72 -13.02 -4.87 12.76
N TYR A 73 -14.16 -5.58 12.75
CA TYR A 73 -14.20 -6.98 12.34
C TYR A 73 -13.81 -7.17 10.88
N ALA A 74 -14.32 -6.35 9.97
CA ALA A 74 -13.98 -6.43 8.55
C ALA A 74 -12.48 -6.18 8.28
N LEU A 75 -11.87 -5.24 9.01
CA LEU A 75 -10.43 -5.02 8.96
C LEU A 75 -9.65 -6.22 9.51
N ASN A 76 -10.10 -6.80 10.62
CA ASN A 76 -9.44 -7.95 11.21
C ASN A 76 -9.45 -9.19 10.30
N GLU A 77 -10.54 -9.44 9.58
CA GLU A 77 -10.61 -10.50 8.56
C GLU A 77 -9.68 -10.24 7.37
N GLY A 78 -9.51 -8.98 6.98
CA GLY A 78 -8.72 -8.59 5.81
C GLY A 78 -7.21 -8.50 6.05
N ILE A 79 -6.73 -8.58 7.28
CA ILE A 79 -5.32 -8.39 7.63
C ILE A 79 -4.46 -9.63 7.34
N HIS A 80 -5.05 -10.80 7.20
CA HIS A 80 -4.34 -12.07 7.07
C HIS A 80 -4.22 -12.55 5.62
N GLY A 81 -3.02 -12.98 5.22
CA GLY A 81 -2.75 -13.68 3.97
C GLY A 81 -2.37 -12.78 2.78
N ASN A 82 -2.30 -13.41 1.62
CA ASN A 82 -1.90 -12.77 0.35
C ASN A 82 -3.02 -11.90 -0.28
N MET A 83 -4.06 -11.57 0.45
CA MET A 83 -5.12 -10.66 0.01
C MET A 83 -5.56 -10.93 -1.43
N ASP A 84 -5.99 -12.17 -1.71
CA ASP A 84 -6.52 -12.59 -3.01
C ASP A 84 -5.55 -12.37 -4.20
N GLY A 85 -4.25 -12.54 -3.96
CA GLY A 85 -3.20 -12.39 -4.97
C GLY A 85 -2.66 -10.97 -5.13
N MET A 86 -3.12 -10.01 -4.35
CA MET A 86 -2.71 -8.60 -4.44
C MET A 86 -1.21 -8.37 -4.22
N GLY A 87 -0.51 -9.29 -3.53
CA GLY A 87 0.94 -9.26 -3.33
C GLY A 87 1.78 -9.76 -4.51
N ASN A 88 1.17 -10.10 -5.65
CA ASN A 88 1.91 -10.57 -6.81
C ASN A 88 2.76 -9.45 -7.41
N GLU A 89 4.07 -9.70 -7.56
CA GLU A 89 5.04 -8.72 -8.06
C GLU A 89 4.71 -8.14 -9.43
N ARG A 90 4.07 -8.93 -10.32
CA ARG A 90 3.66 -8.48 -11.66
C ARG A 90 2.74 -7.28 -11.62
N LEU A 91 1.90 -7.15 -10.58
CA LEU A 91 1.03 -5.99 -10.39
C LEU A 91 1.79 -4.68 -10.15
N TYR A 92 3.04 -4.78 -9.69
CA TYR A 92 3.89 -3.62 -9.34
C TYR A 92 5.01 -3.37 -10.35
N GLN A 93 5.11 -4.22 -11.37
CA GLN A 93 6.11 -4.10 -12.44
C GLN A 93 5.51 -3.63 -13.76
N GLU A 94 4.18 -3.69 -13.91
CA GLU A 94 3.50 -3.44 -15.17
C GLU A 94 3.47 -1.96 -15.57
N ALA A 95 3.25 -1.06 -14.62
CA ALA A 95 3.29 0.38 -14.82
C ALA A 95 4.55 0.99 -14.19
N GLN A 96 4.97 2.15 -14.70
CA GLN A 96 6.09 2.89 -14.11
C GLN A 96 5.67 3.61 -12.83
N PHE A 97 4.41 4.03 -12.74
CA PHE A 97 3.85 4.75 -11.60
C PHE A 97 2.68 3.98 -10.99
N GLY A 98 2.89 3.45 -9.78
CA GLY A 98 1.84 2.78 -9.01
C GLY A 98 1.43 1.41 -9.54
N THR A 99 0.20 1.01 -9.25
CA THR A 99 -0.40 -0.27 -9.63
C THR A 99 -1.86 -0.09 -10.05
N LYS A 100 -2.68 -1.14 -10.01
CA LYS A 100 -4.12 -1.08 -10.25
C LYS A 100 -4.79 -0.08 -9.30
N LYS A 101 -5.66 0.79 -9.84
CA LYS A 101 -6.39 1.79 -9.05
C LYS A 101 -7.24 1.15 -7.94
N LEU A 102 -7.80 -0.01 -8.17
CA LEU A 102 -8.55 -0.74 -7.16
C LEU A 102 -7.67 -1.14 -5.96
N ILE A 103 -6.42 -1.58 -6.21
CA ILE A 103 -5.47 -1.92 -5.15
C ILE A 103 -5.09 -0.66 -4.36
N GLU A 104 -4.78 0.44 -5.05
CA GLU A 104 -4.49 1.74 -4.42
C GLU A 104 -5.68 2.21 -3.56
N ALA A 105 -6.90 2.10 -4.09
CA ALA A 105 -8.13 2.46 -3.37
C ALA A 105 -8.36 1.58 -2.13
N TYR A 106 -8.04 0.29 -2.20
CA TYR A 106 -8.17 -0.61 -1.06
C TYR A 106 -7.19 -0.25 0.05
N VAL A 107 -5.92 -0.01 -0.28
CA VAL A 107 -4.90 0.41 0.70
C VAL A 107 -5.27 1.75 1.33
N ALA A 108 -5.73 2.71 0.53
CA ALA A 108 -6.18 4.01 1.04
C ALA A 108 -7.40 3.88 1.96
N GLU A 109 -8.35 3.00 1.64
CA GLU A 109 -9.52 2.77 2.49
C GLU A 109 -9.15 2.09 3.81
N ILE A 110 -8.22 1.13 3.79
CA ILE A 110 -7.68 0.54 5.02
C ILE A 110 -7.03 1.61 5.90
N ALA A 111 -6.20 2.48 5.33
CA ALA A 111 -5.56 3.57 6.08
C ALA A 111 -6.61 4.50 6.70
N SER A 112 -7.60 4.92 5.93
CA SER A 112 -8.70 5.77 6.41
C SER A 112 -9.53 5.09 7.51
N ALA A 113 -9.78 3.80 7.39
CA ALA A 113 -10.52 3.02 8.39
C ALA A 113 -9.71 2.87 9.70
N LEU A 114 -8.41 2.65 9.60
CA LEU A 114 -7.52 2.59 10.76
C LEU A 114 -7.45 3.94 11.49
N GLU A 115 -7.29 5.05 10.76
CA GLU A 115 -7.32 6.40 11.32
C GLU A 115 -8.64 6.70 12.02
N HIS A 116 -9.76 6.35 11.37
CA HIS A 116 -11.09 6.50 11.96
C HIS A 116 -11.19 5.74 13.28
N LEU A 117 -10.84 4.45 13.32
CA LEU A 117 -10.88 3.63 14.54
C LEU A 117 -9.88 4.11 15.61
N ALA A 118 -8.73 4.66 15.21
CA ALA A 118 -7.75 5.23 16.13
C ALA A 118 -8.26 6.49 16.82
N SER A 119 -9.21 7.20 16.22
CA SER A 119 -9.75 8.45 16.75
C SER A 119 -10.33 8.27 18.16
N LYS A 120 -10.11 9.28 19.01
CA LYS A 120 -10.74 9.36 20.35
C LYS A 120 -12.26 9.51 20.30
N LYS A 121 -12.83 9.87 19.15
CA LYS A 121 -14.28 10.01 18.95
C LYS A 121 -15.02 8.67 18.91
N VAL A 122 -14.33 7.58 18.54
CA VAL A 122 -14.89 6.23 18.50
C VAL A 122 -15.02 5.70 19.93
N ARG A 123 -16.25 5.65 20.46
CA ARG A 123 -16.57 5.19 21.82
C ARG A 123 -17.34 3.88 21.83
N SER A 124 -17.74 3.37 20.69
CA SER A 124 -18.50 2.11 20.53
C SER A 124 -17.67 0.85 20.80
N ILE A 125 -16.34 0.98 20.77
CA ILE A 125 -15.36 -0.10 20.98
C ILE A 125 -14.66 0.14 22.31
N LYS A 126 -14.53 -0.92 23.13
CA LYS A 126 -13.82 -0.82 24.42
C LYS A 126 -12.33 -0.51 24.20
N PRO A 127 -11.70 0.29 25.08
CA PRO A 127 -10.27 0.64 24.94
C PRO A 127 -9.33 -0.56 24.83
N GLU A 128 -9.63 -1.64 25.58
CA GLU A 128 -8.83 -2.87 25.57
C GLU A 128 -8.93 -3.58 24.22
N GLU A 129 -10.14 -3.71 23.68
CA GLU A 129 -10.40 -4.33 22.37
C GLU A 129 -9.72 -3.54 21.25
N LYS A 130 -9.81 -2.23 21.32
CA LYS A 130 -9.15 -1.32 20.39
C LYS A 130 -7.62 -1.48 20.44
N ARG A 131 -7.04 -1.50 21.62
CA ARG A 131 -5.59 -1.70 21.81
C ARG A 131 -5.13 -3.06 21.27
N ASP A 132 -5.89 -4.13 21.56
CA ASP A 132 -5.59 -5.46 21.10
C ASP A 132 -5.65 -5.57 19.58
N PHE A 133 -6.66 -4.96 18.95
CA PHE A 133 -6.75 -4.86 17.49
C PHE A 133 -5.51 -4.15 16.88
N PHE A 134 -5.12 -2.99 17.41
CA PHE A 134 -3.97 -2.24 16.87
C PHE A 134 -2.64 -2.97 17.11
N ASN A 135 -2.49 -3.70 18.21
CA ASN A 135 -1.32 -4.54 18.44
C ASN A 135 -1.20 -5.64 17.38
N ARG A 136 -2.31 -6.30 17.03
CA ARG A 136 -2.35 -7.30 15.96
C ARG A 136 -2.11 -6.67 14.58
N ALA A 137 -2.80 -5.59 14.27
CA ALA A 137 -2.65 -4.87 13.01
C ALA A 137 -1.19 -4.46 12.75
N ARG A 138 -0.49 -3.97 13.77
CA ARG A 138 0.93 -3.61 13.68
C ARG A 138 1.82 -4.78 13.24
N HIS A 139 1.52 -6.00 13.66
CA HIS A 139 2.29 -7.19 13.24
C HIS A 139 1.96 -7.62 11.81
N CYS A 140 0.73 -7.41 11.36
CA CYS A 140 0.26 -7.85 10.05
C CYS A 140 0.63 -6.88 8.91
N TYR A 141 0.62 -5.57 9.17
CA TYR A 141 0.99 -4.56 8.16
C TYR A 141 2.50 -4.36 8.02
N GLY A 142 3.30 -5.10 8.79
CA GLY A 142 4.75 -5.03 8.75
C GLY A 142 5.31 -3.80 9.47
N GLN A 143 6.61 -3.70 9.44
CA GLN A 143 7.37 -2.59 10.02
C GLN A 143 8.44 -2.15 9.03
N SER A 144 8.67 -0.85 8.95
CA SER A 144 9.81 -0.34 8.21
C SER A 144 11.08 -0.62 9.01
N ALA A 145 12.08 -1.22 8.36
CA ALA A 145 13.41 -1.44 8.92
C ALA A 145 14.44 -0.71 8.06
N LEU A 146 15.19 0.20 8.66
CA LEU A 146 16.37 0.78 8.03
C LEU A 146 17.56 -0.13 8.29
N MET A 147 18.02 -0.80 7.25
CA MET A 147 19.20 -1.68 7.32
C MET A 147 20.43 -0.89 6.92
N LEU A 148 21.29 -0.59 7.89
CA LEU A 148 22.56 0.09 7.67
C LEU A 148 23.66 -0.97 7.56
N SER A 149 24.52 -0.85 6.55
CA SER A 149 25.68 -1.75 6.43
C SER A 149 26.70 -1.48 7.54
N GLY A 150 27.22 -2.55 8.15
CA GLY A 150 28.25 -2.46 9.19
C GLY A 150 29.64 -2.15 8.60
N GLY A 151 29.81 -0.98 8.02
CA GLY A 151 31.01 -0.57 7.28
C GLY A 151 32.13 0.05 8.13
N ALA A 152 32.27 -0.28 9.41
CA ALA A 152 33.27 0.33 10.30
C ALA A 152 33.25 1.88 10.21
N ASN A 153 34.36 2.53 9.85
CA ASN A 153 34.43 3.99 9.71
C ASN A 153 33.48 4.58 8.64
N MET A 154 33.07 3.76 7.65
CA MET A 154 32.10 4.18 6.64
C MET A 154 30.65 4.19 7.16
N GLY A 155 30.38 3.57 8.30
CA GLY A 155 29.07 3.64 8.95
C GLY A 155 28.67 5.07 9.37
N MET A 156 29.63 5.96 9.53
CA MET A 156 29.41 7.38 9.83
C MET A 156 28.62 8.12 8.74
N PHE A 157 28.66 7.67 7.49
CA PHE A 157 27.90 8.26 6.39
C PHE A 157 26.38 8.03 6.52
N HIS A 158 25.96 7.05 7.33
CA HIS A 158 24.55 6.76 7.55
C HIS A 158 23.88 7.73 8.56
N PHE A 159 24.65 8.50 9.31
CA PHE A 159 24.10 9.48 10.27
C PHE A 159 23.60 10.76 9.63
N GLY A 160 23.81 10.95 8.33
CA GLY A 160 23.32 12.10 7.57
C GLY A 160 22.07 11.84 6.72
N VAL A 161 21.42 10.67 6.90
CA VAL A 161 20.25 10.25 6.12
C VAL A 161 18.95 10.54 6.86
#